data_893ea7100361a2bffff5ff242f214f4d
#
_entry.id   893ea7100361a2bffff5ff242f214f4d
#
_cell.length_a   1.000
_cell.length_b   1.000
_cell.length_c   1.000
_cell.angle_alpha   90.00
_cell.angle_beta   90.00
_cell.angle_gamma   90.00
#
_symmetry.space_group_name_H-M   'P 1'
#
loop_
_entity.id
_entity.type
_entity.pdbx_description
1 polymer ?
#
loop_
_entity_poly.entity_id
_entity_poly.type
_entity_poly.pdbx_seq_one_letter_code
_entity_poly.pdbx_strand_id
1 'polypeptide(L)'
;KQVSQRIQAIFREYTDLVEPLSLDEAYLDVSASQLEHGSATRIAERIRQQIWQQEQLTASAGVSVNKFIAKVASGWQKPNGLCVIPPERVMEFVNQLPVNKIFGVGKVMARRLEQRGIQTCCDLQAYSQAQLCAWFGKFGTALYYQAQGIDHRPVNPHQQRKSLSVETTFNQDIQQTEQLQLELQRLFDEFMRRLNQTNLHAEIKSIFLKLKFKDFKATSAESAYQ
;
A
#
# COMPACT_ATOMS: atom_id res chain seq x y z
N LYS A 1 14.98 -4.77 -6.12
CA LYS A 1 14.63 -5.99 -5.35
C LYS A 1 15.68 -6.31 -4.29
N GLN A 2 16.98 -6.39 -4.63
CA GLN A 2 18.06 -6.64 -3.66
C GLN A 2 18.10 -5.60 -2.53
N VAL A 3 18.06 -4.30 -2.84
CA VAL A 3 18.01 -3.21 -1.85
C VAL A 3 16.79 -3.38 -0.92
N SER A 4 15.61 -3.65 -1.47
CA SER A 4 14.40 -3.91 -0.68
C SER A 4 14.59 -5.08 0.29
N GLN A 5 15.26 -6.16 -0.13
CA GLN A 5 15.54 -7.29 0.75
C GLN A 5 16.46 -6.93 1.91
N ARG A 6 17.51 -6.10 1.66
CA ARG A 6 18.40 -5.63 2.72
C ARG A 6 17.67 -4.70 3.70
N ILE A 7 16.83 -3.79 3.19
CA ILE A 7 16.00 -2.94 4.07
C ILE A 7 15.03 -3.78 4.91
N GLN A 8 14.41 -4.82 4.32
CA GLN A 8 13.56 -5.73 5.09
C GLN A 8 14.35 -6.54 6.14
N ALA A 9 15.63 -6.86 5.89
CA ALA A 9 16.48 -7.47 6.90
C ALA A 9 16.70 -6.52 8.10
N ILE A 10 16.94 -5.22 7.85
CA ILE A 10 16.99 -4.22 8.91
C ILE A 10 15.70 -4.20 9.74
N PHE A 11 14.52 -4.23 9.10
CA PHE A 11 13.25 -4.25 9.83
C PHE A 11 13.14 -5.44 10.79
N ARG A 12 13.58 -6.64 10.34
CA ARG A 12 13.54 -7.87 11.13
C ARG A 12 14.51 -7.90 12.31
N GLU A 13 15.48 -7.01 12.39
CA GLU A 13 16.29 -6.84 13.59
C GLU A 13 15.47 -6.27 14.78
N TYR A 14 14.34 -5.61 14.49
CA TYR A 14 13.51 -4.94 15.50
C TYR A 14 12.22 -5.68 15.82
N THR A 15 11.67 -6.42 14.88
CA THR A 15 10.43 -7.20 15.04
C THR A 15 10.27 -8.23 13.93
N ASP A 16 9.67 -9.38 14.26
CA ASP A 16 9.24 -10.38 13.27
C ASP A 16 7.92 -10.00 12.59
N LEU A 17 7.15 -9.07 13.20
CA LEU A 17 5.88 -8.59 12.67
C LEU A 17 6.10 -7.50 11.62
N VAL A 18 6.60 -7.88 10.45
CA VAL A 18 6.83 -7.02 9.29
C VAL A 18 5.86 -7.39 8.18
N GLU A 19 4.99 -6.47 7.78
CA GLU A 19 4.06 -6.62 6.66
C GLU A 19 4.48 -5.73 5.48
N PRO A 20 5.11 -6.29 4.43
CA PRO A 20 5.45 -5.53 3.23
C PRO A 20 4.19 -5.09 2.47
N LEU A 21 4.12 -3.82 2.09
CA LEU A 21 3.08 -3.27 1.20
C LEU A 21 3.55 -3.21 -0.25
N SER A 22 4.83 -2.90 -0.44
CA SER A 22 5.49 -2.80 -1.75
C SER A 22 6.98 -3.14 -1.61
N LEU A 23 7.78 -2.83 -2.61
CA LEU A 23 9.24 -2.99 -2.53
C LEU A 23 9.92 -1.99 -1.57
N ASP A 24 9.25 -0.89 -1.27
CA ASP A 24 9.79 0.26 -0.53
C ASP A 24 8.94 0.66 0.69
N GLU A 25 7.86 -0.06 0.99
CA GLU A 25 6.98 0.23 2.11
C GLU A 25 6.65 -1.02 2.92
N ALA A 26 6.62 -0.89 4.25
CA ALA A 26 6.17 -1.93 5.16
C ALA A 26 5.50 -1.33 6.41
N TYR A 27 4.61 -2.11 7.04
CA TYR A 27 4.21 -1.91 8.43
C TYR A 27 5.07 -2.79 9.33
N LEU A 28 5.40 -2.25 10.49
CA LEU A 28 6.08 -2.94 11.56
C LEU A 28 5.24 -2.83 12.84
N ASP A 29 4.99 -3.94 13.51
CA ASP A 29 4.45 -3.92 14.86
C ASP A 29 5.60 -4.15 15.84
N VAL A 30 5.93 -3.12 16.60
CA VAL A 30 7.01 -3.12 17.59
C VAL A 30 6.48 -3.09 19.03
N SER A 31 5.18 -3.34 19.23
CA SER A 31 4.52 -3.24 20.53
C SER A 31 5.13 -4.17 21.59
N ALA A 32 5.64 -5.33 21.18
CA ALA A 32 6.31 -6.29 22.08
C ALA A 32 7.83 -6.12 22.16
N SER A 33 8.42 -5.20 21.36
CA SER A 33 9.87 -5.02 21.34
C SER A 33 10.38 -4.35 22.60
N GLN A 34 11.44 -4.90 23.16
CA GLN A 34 12.17 -4.31 24.30
C GLN A 34 13.36 -3.43 23.85
N LEU A 35 13.66 -3.42 22.56
CA LEU A 35 14.70 -2.59 21.99
C LEU A 35 14.37 -1.11 22.18
N GLU A 36 15.40 -0.28 22.29
CA GLU A 36 15.27 1.16 22.53
C GLU A 36 14.31 1.50 23.69
N HIS A 37 14.37 0.70 24.75
CA HIS A 37 13.49 0.82 25.93
C HIS A 37 11.99 0.74 25.62
N GLY A 38 11.60 -0.02 24.60
CA GLY A 38 10.21 -0.17 24.14
C GLY A 38 9.64 1.05 23.40
N SER A 39 10.49 2.01 22.99
CA SER A 39 10.04 3.21 22.31
C SER A 39 9.96 3.02 20.81
N ALA A 40 8.73 2.92 20.26
CA ALA A 40 8.49 2.84 18.83
C ALA A 40 9.10 4.02 18.05
N THR A 41 9.12 5.21 18.64
CA THR A 41 9.74 6.40 18.04
C THR A 41 11.25 6.20 17.87
N ARG A 42 11.96 5.76 18.92
CA ARG A 42 13.40 5.50 18.86
C ARG A 42 13.74 4.36 17.91
N ILE A 43 12.92 3.30 17.89
CA ILE A 43 13.06 2.21 16.92
C ILE A 43 12.98 2.75 15.50
N ALA A 44 11.99 3.59 15.20
CA ALA A 44 11.83 4.20 13.86
C ALA A 44 13.03 5.10 13.49
N GLU A 45 13.58 5.85 14.45
CA GLU A 45 14.80 6.65 14.26
C GLU A 45 16.01 5.76 13.92
N ARG A 46 16.20 4.68 14.68
CA ARG A 46 17.29 3.72 14.46
C ARG A 46 17.19 3.04 13.11
N ILE A 47 16.01 2.55 12.74
CA ILE A 47 15.78 1.94 11.42
C ILE A 47 16.14 2.92 10.30
N ARG A 48 15.67 4.17 10.36
CA ARG A 48 15.98 5.20 9.36
C ARG A 48 17.49 5.49 9.28
N GLN A 49 18.15 5.55 10.43
CA GLN A 49 19.61 5.74 10.51
C GLN A 49 20.36 4.56 9.88
N GLN A 50 19.98 3.31 10.17
CA GLN A 50 20.59 2.12 9.58
C GLN A 50 20.40 2.08 8.06
N ILE A 51 19.18 2.38 7.56
CA ILE A 51 18.92 2.46 6.12
C ILE A 51 19.85 3.48 5.46
N TRP A 52 20.02 4.65 6.07
CA TRP A 52 20.94 5.65 5.55
C TRP A 52 22.40 5.17 5.56
N GLN A 53 22.85 4.57 6.64
CA GLN A 53 24.24 4.10 6.77
C GLN A 53 24.57 2.95 5.82
N GLN A 54 23.65 2.00 5.65
CA GLN A 54 23.91 0.79 4.88
C GLN A 54 23.56 0.93 3.39
N GLU A 55 22.51 1.69 3.06
CA GLU A 55 21.98 1.77 1.70
C GLU A 55 22.13 3.17 1.07
N GLN A 56 22.53 4.18 1.84
CA GLN A 56 22.59 5.59 1.40
C GLN A 56 21.25 6.11 0.88
N LEU A 57 20.14 5.56 1.41
CA LEU A 57 18.78 5.95 1.08
C LEU A 57 18.11 6.60 2.28
N THR A 58 17.29 7.61 2.02
CA THR A 58 16.44 8.20 3.05
C THR A 58 15.12 7.43 3.18
N ALA A 59 14.62 7.31 4.40
CA ALA A 59 13.31 6.75 4.68
C ALA A 59 12.47 7.72 5.52
N SER A 60 11.16 7.79 5.22
CA SER A 60 10.19 8.48 6.08
C SER A 60 9.40 7.46 6.89
N ALA A 61 9.15 7.76 8.16
CA ALA A 61 8.42 6.88 9.05
C ALA A 61 7.23 7.61 9.70
N GLY A 62 6.15 6.87 9.92
CA GLY A 62 5.02 7.27 10.74
C GLY A 62 4.86 6.31 11.91
N VAL A 63 4.76 6.84 13.12
CA VAL A 63 4.57 6.06 14.35
C VAL A 63 3.23 6.40 14.96
N SER A 64 2.39 5.40 15.18
CA SER A 64 1.08 5.57 15.80
C SER A 64 0.50 4.25 16.31
N VAL A 65 -0.72 4.30 16.84
CA VAL A 65 -1.44 3.19 17.50
C VAL A 65 -2.00 2.14 16.52
N ASN A 66 -2.09 2.45 15.24
CA ASN A 66 -2.61 1.52 14.23
C ASN A 66 -2.04 1.80 12.84
N LYS A 67 -2.26 0.87 11.92
CA LYS A 67 -1.73 0.90 10.55
C LYS A 67 -2.21 2.12 9.76
N PHE A 68 -3.48 2.50 9.91
CA PHE A 68 -4.05 3.63 9.17
C PHE A 68 -3.35 4.94 9.52
N ILE A 69 -3.27 5.27 10.81
CA ILE A 69 -2.66 6.52 11.26
C ILE A 69 -1.16 6.53 10.97
N ALA A 70 -0.45 5.43 11.22
CA ALA A 70 0.98 5.31 10.91
C ALA A 70 1.26 5.53 9.41
N LYS A 71 0.43 4.97 8.52
CA LYS A 71 0.57 5.15 7.07
C LYS A 71 0.38 6.60 6.64
N VAL A 72 -0.64 7.27 7.15
CA VAL A 72 -0.86 8.70 6.85
C VAL A 72 0.28 9.54 7.41
N ALA A 73 0.69 9.30 8.66
CA ALA A 73 1.78 10.01 9.31
C ALA A 73 3.10 9.87 8.57
N SER A 74 3.41 8.70 8.00
CA SER A 74 4.64 8.48 7.22
C SER A 74 4.74 9.38 5.98
N GLY A 75 3.60 9.84 5.46
CA GLY A 75 3.54 10.79 4.34
C GLY A 75 3.56 12.26 4.73
N TRP A 76 3.40 12.58 6.03
CA TRP A 76 3.13 13.95 6.49
C TRP A 76 4.35 14.86 6.41
N GLN A 77 5.53 14.32 6.69
CA GLN A 77 6.79 15.06 6.74
C GLN A 77 7.82 14.52 5.72
N LYS A 78 7.37 14.03 4.57
CA LYS A 78 8.28 13.64 3.48
C LYS A 78 8.98 14.86 2.87
N PRO A 79 10.23 14.73 2.39
CA PRO A 79 11.11 13.55 2.47
C PRO A 79 11.83 13.42 3.81
N ASN A 80 12.35 12.22 4.10
CA ASN A 80 13.20 11.91 5.25
C ASN A 80 12.64 12.39 6.60
N GLY A 81 11.31 12.30 6.77
CA GLY A 81 10.63 12.75 7.98
C GLY A 81 10.31 11.61 8.95
N LEU A 82 10.11 11.96 10.22
CA LEU A 82 9.52 11.11 11.24
C LEU A 82 8.33 11.83 11.84
N CYS A 83 7.13 11.30 11.63
CA CYS A 83 5.89 11.85 12.18
C CYS A 83 5.32 10.89 13.22
N VAL A 84 5.17 11.35 14.45
CA VAL A 84 4.65 10.58 15.58
C VAL A 84 3.29 11.13 15.97
N ILE A 85 2.26 10.27 15.94
CA ILE A 85 0.91 10.58 16.39
C ILE A 85 0.61 9.69 17.60
N PRO A 86 0.81 10.19 18.82
CA PRO A 86 0.57 9.43 20.03
C PRO A 86 -0.95 9.25 20.27
N PRO A 87 -1.37 8.30 21.14
CA PRO A 87 -2.79 7.95 21.34
C PRO A 87 -3.70 9.14 21.58
N GLU A 88 -3.28 10.05 22.44
CA GLU A 88 -4.03 11.24 22.86
C GLU A 88 -4.23 12.28 21.74
N ARG A 89 -3.40 12.23 20.66
CA ARG A 89 -3.48 13.14 19.53
C ARG A 89 -4.16 12.55 18.31
N VAL A 90 -4.56 11.28 18.34
CA VAL A 90 -5.16 10.61 17.18
C VAL A 90 -6.42 11.33 16.70
N MET A 91 -7.35 11.68 17.61
CA MET A 91 -8.59 12.35 17.21
C MET A 91 -8.38 13.75 16.69
N GLU A 92 -7.46 14.53 17.29
CA GLU A 92 -7.07 15.85 16.77
C GLU A 92 -6.54 15.75 15.34
N PHE A 93 -5.63 14.78 15.10
CA PHE A 93 -5.02 14.55 13.80
C PHE A 93 -6.05 14.11 12.75
N VAL A 94 -6.93 13.16 13.12
CA VAL A 94 -7.94 12.62 12.20
C VAL A 94 -9.00 13.67 11.85
N ASN A 95 -9.45 14.46 12.79
CA ASN A 95 -10.47 15.49 12.53
C ASN A 95 -10.04 16.48 11.43
N GLN A 96 -8.76 16.80 11.37
CA GLN A 96 -8.19 17.72 10.37
C GLN A 96 -7.78 17.02 9.07
N LEU A 97 -7.83 15.68 9.03
CA LEU A 97 -7.33 14.90 7.89
C LEU A 97 -8.25 15.06 6.67
N PRO A 98 -7.73 15.59 5.54
CA PRO A 98 -8.48 15.62 4.29
C PRO A 98 -8.79 14.21 3.79
N VAL A 99 -10.00 13.99 3.27
CA VAL A 99 -10.44 12.65 2.82
C VAL A 99 -9.57 12.05 1.72
N ASN A 100 -8.94 12.86 0.89
CA ASN A 100 -8.02 12.41 -0.16
C ASN A 100 -6.68 11.87 0.39
N LYS A 101 -6.41 12.04 1.69
CA LYS A 101 -5.26 11.47 2.40
C LYS A 101 -5.57 10.15 3.09
N ILE A 102 -6.83 9.78 3.16
CA ILE A 102 -7.25 8.48 3.71
C ILE A 102 -6.71 7.36 2.80
N PHE A 103 -6.06 6.37 3.41
CA PHE A 103 -5.57 5.21 2.67
C PHE A 103 -6.73 4.45 2.00
N GLY A 104 -6.63 4.26 0.68
CA GLY A 104 -7.69 3.67 -0.14
C GLY A 104 -8.60 4.69 -0.83
N VAL A 105 -8.54 5.97 -0.49
CA VAL A 105 -9.27 7.04 -1.18
C VAL A 105 -8.43 7.55 -2.36
N GLY A 106 -8.68 7.03 -3.55
CA GLY A 106 -8.12 7.54 -4.79
C GLY A 106 -8.92 8.72 -5.36
N LYS A 107 -8.45 9.31 -6.46
CA LYS A 107 -9.07 10.49 -7.10
C LYS A 107 -10.58 10.37 -7.35
N VAL A 108 -11.04 9.19 -7.78
CA VAL A 108 -12.47 8.96 -8.06
C VAL A 108 -13.29 8.99 -6.77
N MET A 109 -12.80 8.31 -5.72
CA MET A 109 -13.49 8.28 -4.43
C MET A 109 -13.49 9.66 -3.76
N ALA A 110 -12.36 10.38 -3.80
CA ALA A 110 -12.27 11.75 -3.28
C ALA A 110 -13.33 12.66 -3.92
N ARG A 111 -13.47 12.66 -5.26
CA ARG A 111 -14.52 13.42 -5.95
C ARG A 111 -15.93 13.04 -5.52
N ARG A 112 -16.19 11.74 -5.31
CA ARG A 112 -17.51 11.27 -4.83
C ARG A 112 -17.84 11.75 -3.41
N LEU A 113 -16.82 11.86 -2.55
CA LEU A 113 -16.94 12.44 -1.22
C LEU A 113 -17.18 13.95 -1.29
N GLU A 114 -16.37 14.67 -2.07
CA GLU A 114 -16.48 16.11 -2.28
C GLU A 114 -17.86 16.52 -2.84
N GLN A 115 -18.44 15.76 -3.77
CA GLN A 115 -19.79 15.98 -4.30
C GLN A 115 -20.89 15.88 -3.24
N ARG A 116 -20.59 15.30 -2.07
CA ARG A 116 -21.48 15.22 -0.89
C ARG A 116 -21.13 16.22 0.19
N GLY A 117 -20.21 17.15 -0.10
CA GLY A 117 -19.74 18.11 0.87
C GLY A 117 -18.77 17.55 1.92
N ILE A 118 -18.25 16.33 1.71
CA ILE A 118 -17.35 15.65 2.63
C ILE A 118 -15.91 15.93 2.19
N GLN A 119 -15.18 16.74 2.94
CA GLN A 119 -13.81 17.17 2.65
C GLN A 119 -12.78 16.60 3.65
N THR A 120 -13.21 16.38 4.89
CA THR A 120 -12.37 15.95 6.00
C THR A 120 -12.94 14.69 6.67
N CYS A 121 -12.13 14.04 7.51
CA CYS A 121 -12.62 12.97 8.37
C CYS A 121 -13.66 13.47 9.38
N CYS A 122 -13.58 14.73 9.83
CA CYS A 122 -14.60 15.34 10.68
C CYS A 122 -15.96 15.36 9.98
N ASP A 123 -16.01 15.70 8.69
CA ASP A 123 -17.27 15.67 7.92
C ASP A 123 -17.83 14.24 7.80
N LEU A 124 -16.95 13.22 7.65
CA LEU A 124 -17.38 11.82 7.61
C LEU A 124 -18.04 11.37 8.92
N GLN A 125 -17.64 11.90 10.07
CA GLN A 125 -18.16 11.53 11.39
C GLN A 125 -19.63 11.93 11.56
N ALA A 126 -20.15 12.86 10.76
CA ALA A 126 -21.55 13.25 10.75
C ALA A 126 -22.48 12.15 10.21
N TYR A 127 -21.94 11.09 9.57
CA TYR A 127 -22.71 10.05 8.92
C TYR A 127 -22.58 8.70 9.63
N SER A 128 -23.70 7.98 9.70
CA SER A 128 -23.68 6.61 10.23
C SER A 128 -22.98 5.64 9.27
N GLN A 129 -22.51 4.53 9.82
CA GLN A 129 -21.91 3.44 9.02
C GLN A 129 -22.88 2.98 7.90
N ALA A 130 -24.19 2.86 8.20
CA ALA A 130 -25.20 2.44 7.25
C ALA A 130 -25.30 3.41 6.06
N GLN A 131 -25.29 4.73 6.32
CA GLN A 131 -25.30 5.75 5.27
C GLN A 131 -24.05 5.69 4.39
N LEU A 132 -22.87 5.57 5.01
CA LEU A 132 -21.61 5.46 4.25
C LEU A 132 -21.58 4.16 3.42
N CYS A 133 -22.10 3.05 3.95
CA CYS A 133 -22.20 1.80 3.19
C CYS A 133 -23.21 1.90 2.03
N ALA A 134 -24.32 2.59 2.20
CA ALA A 134 -25.29 2.83 1.11
C ALA A 134 -24.67 3.61 -0.05
N TRP A 135 -23.76 4.55 0.23
CA TRP A 135 -23.11 5.37 -0.81
C TRP A 135 -21.86 4.74 -1.42
N PHE A 136 -21.07 4.03 -0.61
CA PHE A 136 -19.72 3.58 -0.98
C PHE A 136 -19.54 2.05 -0.88
N GLY A 137 -20.62 1.30 -0.67
CA GLY A 137 -20.57 -0.16 -0.54
C GLY A 137 -19.71 -0.59 0.65
N LYS A 138 -19.00 -1.70 0.50
CA LYS A 138 -18.12 -2.25 1.53
C LYS A 138 -17.05 -1.26 2.03
N PHE A 139 -16.65 -0.31 1.17
CA PHE A 139 -15.65 0.70 1.55
C PHE A 139 -16.21 1.73 2.54
N GLY A 140 -17.54 1.91 2.61
CA GLY A 140 -18.19 2.76 3.60
C GLY A 140 -17.89 2.34 5.05
N THR A 141 -17.79 1.02 5.31
CA THR A 141 -17.35 0.53 6.62
C THR A 141 -15.93 1.00 6.98
N ALA A 142 -15.00 0.91 6.03
CA ALA A 142 -13.63 1.38 6.24
C ALA A 142 -13.58 2.89 6.49
N LEU A 143 -14.33 3.69 5.70
CA LEU A 143 -14.43 5.14 5.89
C LEU A 143 -14.97 5.50 7.27
N TYR A 144 -16.00 4.78 7.75
CA TYR A 144 -16.60 5.00 9.06
C TYR A 144 -15.59 4.84 10.21
N TYR A 145 -14.85 3.73 10.22
CA TYR A 145 -13.86 3.48 11.26
C TYR A 145 -12.63 4.39 11.13
N GLN A 146 -12.14 4.58 9.91
CA GLN A 146 -10.98 5.45 9.66
C GLN A 146 -11.27 6.91 10.03
N ALA A 147 -12.49 7.40 9.81
CA ALA A 147 -12.90 8.72 10.26
C ALA A 147 -12.85 8.88 11.79
N GLN A 148 -12.92 7.80 12.54
CA GLN A 148 -12.79 7.77 14.00
C GLN A 148 -11.36 7.41 14.47
N GLY A 149 -10.39 7.35 13.56
CA GLY A 149 -9.02 6.96 13.89
C GLY A 149 -8.84 5.47 14.21
N ILE A 150 -9.82 4.63 13.88
CA ILE A 150 -9.86 3.21 14.21
C ILE A 150 -9.43 2.36 13.03
N ASP A 151 -8.49 1.46 13.25
CA ASP A 151 -8.09 0.41 12.32
C ASP A 151 -7.74 -0.85 13.12
N HIS A 152 -8.60 -1.85 13.05
CA HIS A 152 -8.45 -3.11 13.78
C HIS A 152 -7.58 -4.15 13.07
N ARG A 153 -7.05 -3.83 11.87
CA ARG A 153 -6.22 -4.76 11.10
C ARG A 153 -4.87 -4.94 11.78
N PRO A 154 -4.50 -6.15 12.20
CA PRO A 154 -3.16 -6.41 12.70
C PRO A 154 -2.12 -6.31 11.60
N VAL A 155 -0.85 -6.18 11.97
CA VAL A 155 0.28 -6.37 11.05
C VAL A 155 0.37 -7.86 10.73
N ASN A 156 0.26 -8.22 9.43
CA ASN A 156 0.27 -9.59 8.97
C ASN A 156 1.51 -9.89 8.11
N PRO A 157 2.53 -10.56 8.66
CA PRO A 157 3.74 -10.92 7.93
C PRO A 157 3.52 -11.97 6.81
N HIS A 158 2.42 -12.73 6.90
CA HIS A 158 2.14 -13.88 6.05
C HIS A 158 1.02 -13.61 5.04
N GLN A 159 1.13 -12.50 4.31
CA GLN A 159 0.16 -12.24 3.25
C GLN A 159 0.35 -13.19 2.08
N GLN A 160 -0.70 -13.95 1.76
CA GLN A 160 -0.71 -14.76 0.54
C GLN A 160 -0.82 -13.86 -0.69
N ARG A 161 0.05 -14.11 -1.66
CA ARG A 161 0.00 -13.44 -2.96
C ARG A 161 -1.29 -13.84 -3.69
N LYS A 162 -2.10 -12.87 -4.10
CA LYS A 162 -3.37 -13.10 -4.81
C LYS A 162 -3.26 -12.99 -6.33
N SER A 163 -2.18 -12.42 -6.83
CA SER A 163 -1.95 -12.27 -8.27
C SER A 163 -0.47 -12.29 -8.59
N LEU A 164 -0.15 -12.71 -9.81
CA LEU A 164 1.17 -12.61 -10.40
C LEU A 164 1.03 -11.85 -11.72
N SER A 165 1.89 -10.89 -11.97
CA SER A 165 1.91 -10.15 -13.23
C SER A 165 3.32 -9.90 -13.72
N VAL A 166 3.43 -9.75 -15.04
CA VAL A 166 4.60 -9.25 -15.74
C VAL A 166 4.13 -8.12 -16.62
N GLU A 167 4.83 -7.01 -16.61
CA GLU A 167 4.51 -5.87 -17.45
C GLU A 167 5.80 -5.24 -17.99
N THR A 168 5.69 -4.58 -19.12
CA THR A 168 6.74 -3.75 -19.71
C THR A 168 6.14 -2.48 -20.28
N THR A 169 6.94 -1.43 -20.33
CA THR A 169 6.63 -0.21 -21.07
C THR A 169 7.65 -0.08 -22.19
N PHE A 170 7.19 0.04 -23.42
CA PHE A 170 8.05 0.18 -24.57
C PHE A 170 8.60 1.61 -24.68
N ASN A 171 9.85 1.75 -25.10
CA ASN A 171 10.46 3.06 -25.33
C ASN A 171 9.82 3.80 -26.51
N GLN A 172 9.27 3.06 -27.47
CA GLN A 172 8.53 3.57 -28.61
C GLN A 172 7.24 2.78 -28.77
N ASP A 173 6.18 3.45 -29.25
CA ASP A 173 4.89 2.80 -29.51
C ASP A 173 5.03 1.75 -30.62
N ILE A 174 4.51 0.56 -30.36
CA ILE A 174 4.51 -0.54 -31.33
C ILE A 174 3.20 -0.45 -32.12
N GLN A 175 3.31 -0.42 -33.44
CA GLN A 175 2.15 -0.37 -34.35
C GLN A 175 1.93 -1.71 -35.08
N GLN A 176 2.97 -2.52 -35.25
CA GLN A 176 2.92 -3.77 -35.99
C GLN A 176 2.45 -4.93 -35.07
N THR A 177 1.45 -5.66 -35.53
CA THR A 177 0.86 -6.78 -34.80
C THR A 177 1.89 -7.89 -34.54
N GLU A 178 2.75 -8.19 -35.52
CA GLU A 178 3.78 -9.21 -35.45
C GLU A 178 4.79 -8.88 -34.34
N GLN A 179 5.17 -7.61 -34.22
CA GLN A 179 6.07 -7.16 -33.16
C GLN A 179 5.39 -7.25 -31.78
N LEU A 180 4.11 -6.89 -31.67
CA LEU A 180 3.34 -7.06 -30.43
C LEU A 180 3.23 -8.52 -30.02
N GLN A 181 3.06 -9.44 -30.98
CA GLN A 181 3.03 -10.87 -30.69
C GLN A 181 4.36 -11.40 -30.16
N LEU A 182 5.48 -10.95 -30.71
CA LEU A 182 6.81 -11.32 -30.22
C LEU A 182 7.04 -10.80 -28.77
N GLU A 183 6.65 -9.57 -28.49
CA GLU A 183 6.78 -9.01 -27.14
C GLU A 183 5.83 -9.71 -26.15
N LEU A 184 4.62 -10.08 -26.57
CA LEU A 184 3.71 -10.87 -25.75
C LEU A 184 4.30 -12.24 -25.43
N GLN A 185 4.93 -12.92 -26.39
CA GLN A 185 5.60 -14.21 -26.13
C GLN A 185 6.72 -14.04 -25.10
N ARG A 186 7.55 -13.00 -25.20
CA ARG A 186 8.61 -12.73 -24.20
C ARG A 186 8.05 -12.48 -22.81
N LEU A 187 6.94 -11.73 -22.70
CA LEU A 187 6.28 -11.49 -21.43
C LEU A 187 5.67 -12.77 -20.86
N PHE A 188 5.11 -13.62 -21.72
CA PHE A 188 4.57 -14.92 -21.32
C PHE A 188 5.66 -15.86 -20.81
N ASP A 189 6.81 -15.93 -21.46
CA ASP A 189 7.93 -16.74 -21.02
C ASP A 189 8.45 -16.27 -19.64
N GLU A 190 8.56 -14.97 -19.43
CA GLU A 190 8.92 -14.40 -18.13
C GLU A 190 7.83 -14.63 -17.08
N PHE A 191 6.56 -14.56 -17.45
CA PHE A 191 5.44 -14.91 -16.58
C PHE A 191 5.52 -16.36 -16.12
N MET A 192 5.73 -17.30 -17.05
CA MET A 192 5.88 -18.72 -16.75
C MET A 192 7.10 -18.99 -15.87
N ARG A 193 8.23 -18.32 -16.14
CA ARG A 193 9.43 -18.41 -15.30
C ARG A 193 9.14 -17.97 -13.86
N ARG A 194 8.42 -16.88 -13.67
CA ARG A 194 8.03 -16.40 -12.32
C ARG A 194 7.01 -17.30 -11.66
N LEU A 195 6.05 -17.81 -12.42
CA LEU A 195 5.02 -18.72 -11.93
C LEU A 195 5.64 -20.01 -11.39
N ASN A 196 6.60 -20.61 -12.12
CA ASN A 196 7.32 -21.80 -11.71
C ASN A 196 8.16 -21.61 -10.43
N GLN A 197 8.46 -20.37 -10.04
CA GLN A 197 9.12 -20.04 -8.77
C GLN A 197 8.14 -19.85 -7.60
N THR A 198 6.86 -20.08 -7.84
CA THR A 198 5.78 -19.94 -6.83
C THR A 198 4.98 -21.23 -6.75
N ASN A 199 4.31 -21.46 -5.64
CA ASN A 199 3.37 -22.59 -5.48
C ASN A 199 1.94 -22.26 -5.95
N LEU A 200 1.79 -21.24 -6.84
CA LEU A 200 0.48 -20.73 -7.23
C LEU A 200 -0.20 -21.48 -8.38
N HIS A 201 0.44 -22.44 -9.00
CA HIS A 201 -0.12 -23.16 -10.18
C HIS A 201 -1.53 -23.74 -9.92
N ALA A 202 -1.74 -24.33 -8.75
CA ALA A 202 -3.02 -24.95 -8.39
C ALA A 202 -4.14 -23.94 -8.04
N GLU A 203 -3.82 -22.65 -7.93
CA GLU A 203 -4.75 -21.61 -7.47
C GLU A 203 -5.14 -20.61 -8.58
N ILE A 204 -4.61 -20.78 -9.80
CA ILE A 204 -4.91 -19.86 -10.92
C ILE A 204 -6.38 -20.04 -11.32
N LYS A 205 -7.14 -18.95 -11.27
CA LYS A 205 -8.56 -18.93 -11.67
C LYS A 205 -8.76 -18.30 -13.04
N SER A 206 -7.97 -17.30 -13.38
CA SER A 206 -8.04 -16.62 -14.65
C SER A 206 -6.69 -16.03 -15.05
N ILE A 207 -6.54 -15.80 -16.34
CA ILE A 207 -5.42 -15.07 -16.95
C ILE A 207 -6.00 -13.87 -17.68
N PHE A 208 -5.39 -12.72 -17.52
CA PHE A 208 -5.78 -11.54 -18.27
C PHE A 208 -4.59 -10.86 -18.95
N LEU A 209 -4.87 -10.30 -20.12
CA LEU A 209 -3.96 -9.45 -20.87
C LEU A 209 -4.47 -8.02 -20.84
N LYS A 210 -3.58 -7.05 -20.61
CA LYS A 210 -3.89 -5.63 -20.65
C LYS A 210 -2.96 -4.93 -21.60
N LEU A 211 -3.52 -4.19 -22.55
CA LEU A 211 -2.80 -3.28 -23.44
C LEU A 211 -3.10 -1.84 -23.06
N LYS A 212 -2.07 -1.01 -23.01
CA LYS A 212 -2.17 0.41 -22.75
C LYS A 212 -1.63 1.18 -23.94
N PHE A 213 -2.45 2.05 -24.50
CA PHE A 213 -2.13 2.86 -25.68
C PHE A 213 -1.40 4.16 -25.28
N LYS A 214 -0.84 4.85 -26.27
CA LYS A 214 -0.11 6.12 -26.09
C LYS A 214 -0.94 7.23 -25.44
N ASP A 215 -2.26 7.24 -25.65
CA ASP A 215 -3.20 8.16 -25.02
C ASP A 215 -3.62 7.74 -23.61
N PHE A 216 -2.91 6.76 -23.04
CA PHE A 216 -3.16 6.16 -21.71
C PHE A 216 -4.48 5.40 -21.57
N LYS A 217 -5.28 5.27 -22.64
CA LYS A 217 -6.41 4.35 -22.63
C LYS A 217 -5.90 2.92 -22.56
N ALA A 218 -6.69 2.06 -21.98
CA ALA A 218 -6.34 0.65 -21.86
C ALA A 218 -7.50 -0.23 -22.29
N THR A 219 -7.16 -1.36 -22.90
CA THR A 219 -8.07 -2.48 -23.12
C THR A 219 -7.55 -3.71 -22.40
N SER A 220 -8.44 -4.62 -22.05
CA SER A 220 -8.07 -5.88 -21.42
C SER A 220 -8.96 -7.01 -21.90
N ALA A 221 -8.41 -8.21 -21.96
CA ALA A 221 -9.13 -9.45 -22.17
C ALA A 221 -8.81 -10.40 -21.03
N GLU A 222 -9.79 -11.11 -20.52
CA GLU A 222 -9.67 -12.11 -19.45
C GLU A 222 -10.25 -13.43 -19.92
N SER A 223 -9.59 -14.52 -19.57
CA SER A 223 -10.04 -15.89 -19.79
C SER A 223 -9.91 -16.70 -18.53
N ALA A 224 -10.91 -17.53 -18.23
CA ALA A 224 -10.80 -18.51 -17.16
C ALA A 224 -9.66 -19.51 -17.49
N TYR A 225 -8.89 -19.86 -16.48
CA TYR A 225 -7.88 -20.91 -16.57
C TYR A 225 -8.58 -22.23 -16.29
N GLN A 226 -8.58 -23.13 -17.28
CA GLN A 226 -9.12 -24.49 -17.19
C GLN A 226 -8.02 -25.49 -17.01
#